data_b5759b3ddef542da0e3d1c543ea3f285
#
_entry.id   b5759b3ddef542da0e3d1c543ea3f285
#
_cell.length_a   1.000
_cell.length_b   1.000
_cell.length_c   1.000
_cell.angle_alpha   90.00
_cell.angle_beta   90.00
_cell.angle_gamma   90.00
#
_symmetry.space_group_name_H-M   'P 1'
#
loop_
_entity.id
_entity.type
_entity.pdbx_description
1 polymer ?
#
loop_
_entity_poly.entity_id
_entity_poly.type
_entity_poly.pdbx_seq_one_letter_code
_entity_poly.pdbx_strand_id
1 'polypeptide(L)'
;MNITAEVELEILQRESFRYFIHETNPENGLVRDKTAPDWPASVAGVGMALTAYPVAIERGFIKRAAAIERVLTTLRFFWNSPQGPEPDATGYHGFYYHFLDMKTGRRAWNCELSTIDSAFFLAGALVAGEYFTEATDEEREIRYLADALYQRADWLWMQEDGSAVSMGWTPERGFLPYRWEGYDEALLLYVIGLGSPTFPLPQSSYVNWTSAYQWEHSYGYDYLYAGPMFAHQLSHIWVDFRGLQDAFMRKKGIDYFENSRRATLIQQSYAIDNPHGFSGYNAVCWGLTASDGPGPAMRQINGVKREFFDYVARGVPHGPDDGTIAPWVAVASLPFAPEIVLPTIDYFIHQIGLKAGNPYGFKSTFNPTYPCESHTAYGWISPWHFAINEGPVLLMIENYRSELIWRLMCKNPYLTQGLQRAGFSGGRLRATVP
;
A
#
# COMPACT_ATOMS: atom_id res chain seq x y z
N MET A 1 5.85 -2.92 25.53
CA MET A 1 4.46 -2.89 25.06
C MET A 1 3.58 -3.48 26.17
N ASN A 2 2.39 -2.91 26.41
CA ASN A 2 1.45 -3.48 27.37
C ASN A 2 0.88 -4.79 26.78
N ILE A 3 0.66 -5.83 27.60
CA ILE A 3 0.10 -7.13 27.17
C ILE A 3 -1.23 -6.94 26.42
N THR A 4 -2.06 -6.01 26.85
CA THR A 4 -3.34 -5.69 26.20
C THR A 4 -3.15 -5.19 24.75
N ALA A 5 -2.21 -4.26 24.52
CA ALA A 5 -1.94 -3.72 23.18
C ALA A 5 -1.40 -4.79 22.22
N GLU A 6 -0.55 -5.73 22.70
CA GLU A 6 -0.05 -6.82 21.87
C GLU A 6 -1.18 -7.77 21.43
N VAL A 7 -2.10 -8.09 22.34
CA VAL A 7 -3.26 -8.93 22.02
C VAL A 7 -4.20 -8.25 21.02
N GLU A 8 -4.42 -6.94 21.16
CA GLU A 8 -5.26 -6.18 20.23
C GLU A 8 -4.65 -6.10 18.82
N LEU A 9 -3.33 -5.89 18.72
CA LEU A 9 -2.62 -5.91 17.46
C LEU A 9 -2.71 -7.27 16.77
N GLU A 10 -2.59 -8.38 17.53
CA GLU A 10 -2.73 -9.71 16.97
C GLU A 10 -4.16 -9.98 16.47
N ILE A 11 -5.17 -9.55 17.23
CA ILE A 11 -6.56 -9.68 16.82
C ILE A 11 -6.79 -8.88 15.53
N LEU A 12 -6.34 -7.64 15.47
CA LEU A 12 -6.49 -6.78 14.29
C LEU A 12 -5.77 -7.38 13.07
N GLN A 13 -4.54 -7.89 13.22
CA GLN A 13 -3.83 -8.62 12.18
C GLN A 13 -4.62 -9.82 11.66
N ARG A 14 -5.19 -10.63 12.56
CA ARG A 14 -5.98 -11.82 12.21
C ARG A 14 -7.26 -11.45 11.47
N GLU A 15 -7.92 -10.39 11.90
CA GLU A 15 -9.13 -9.88 11.24
C GLU A 15 -8.82 -9.37 9.83
N SER A 16 -7.80 -8.55 9.66
CA SER A 16 -7.37 -8.08 8.33
C SER A 16 -6.93 -9.24 7.43
N PHE A 17 -6.26 -10.27 7.98
CA PHE A 17 -5.91 -11.47 7.20
C PHE A 17 -7.13 -12.23 6.69
N ARG A 18 -8.25 -12.24 7.42
CA ARG A 18 -9.49 -12.89 6.96
C ARG A 18 -9.99 -12.31 5.64
N TYR A 19 -9.75 -11.04 5.34
CA TYR A 19 -10.05 -10.46 4.05
C TYR A 19 -9.41 -11.26 2.92
N PHE A 20 -8.12 -11.54 3.02
CA PHE A 20 -7.34 -12.29 2.03
C PHE A 20 -7.70 -13.79 1.95
N ILE A 21 -8.50 -14.28 2.88
CA ILE A 21 -9.08 -15.63 2.82
C ILE A 21 -10.46 -15.62 2.18
N HIS A 22 -11.33 -14.70 2.59
CA HIS A 22 -12.74 -14.72 2.21
C HIS A 22 -13.01 -13.99 0.89
N GLU A 23 -12.26 -12.94 0.61
CA GLU A 23 -12.43 -12.11 -0.60
C GLU A 23 -11.46 -12.52 -1.73
N THR A 24 -10.81 -13.66 -1.62
CA THR A 24 -9.96 -14.23 -2.66
C THR A 24 -10.69 -15.35 -3.39
N ASN A 25 -10.72 -15.28 -4.73
CA ASN A 25 -11.20 -16.38 -5.55
C ASN A 25 -10.24 -17.58 -5.45
N PRO A 26 -10.66 -18.73 -4.91
CA PRO A 26 -9.78 -19.89 -4.70
C PRO A 26 -9.30 -20.56 -6.00
N GLU A 27 -9.95 -20.31 -7.14
CA GLU A 27 -9.62 -20.94 -8.41
C GLU A 27 -8.46 -20.22 -9.15
N ASN A 28 -8.26 -18.92 -8.88
CA ASN A 28 -7.26 -18.11 -9.60
C ASN A 28 -6.43 -17.19 -8.68
N GLY A 29 -6.76 -17.10 -7.40
CA GLY A 29 -6.02 -16.27 -6.42
C GLY A 29 -6.28 -14.76 -6.54
N LEU A 30 -7.23 -14.32 -7.36
CA LEU A 30 -7.59 -12.91 -7.48
C LEU A 30 -8.28 -12.43 -6.22
N VAL A 31 -7.81 -11.30 -5.70
CA VAL A 31 -8.31 -10.67 -4.47
C VAL A 31 -9.25 -9.54 -4.85
N ARG A 32 -10.50 -9.60 -4.38
CA ARG A 32 -11.48 -8.53 -4.57
C ARG A 32 -10.93 -7.21 -4.02
N ASP A 33 -11.03 -6.15 -4.82
CA ASP A 33 -10.55 -4.83 -4.40
C ASP A 33 -11.36 -4.26 -3.21
N LYS A 34 -12.69 -4.42 -3.26
CA LYS A 34 -13.65 -3.85 -2.31
C LYS A 34 -14.80 -4.82 -2.06
N THR A 35 -15.28 -4.91 -0.84
CA THR A 35 -16.40 -5.82 -0.45
C THR A 35 -17.76 -5.46 -1.06
N ALA A 36 -17.82 -4.48 -1.97
CA ALA A 36 -19.05 -4.18 -2.71
C ALA A 36 -19.45 -5.35 -3.63
N PRO A 37 -20.76 -5.58 -3.84
CA PRO A 37 -21.24 -6.61 -4.74
C PRO A 37 -20.65 -6.46 -6.15
N ASP A 38 -20.29 -7.60 -6.76
CA ASP A 38 -19.75 -7.68 -8.14
C ASP A 38 -18.52 -6.81 -8.42
N TRP A 39 -17.79 -6.43 -7.38
CA TRP A 39 -16.58 -5.64 -7.51
C TRP A 39 -15.41 -6.48 -8.05
N PRO A 40 -14.55 -5.94 -8.94
CA PRO A 40 -13.42 -6.67 -9.49
C PRO A 40 -12.29 -6.88 -8.48
N ALA A 41 -11.29 -7.65 -8.88
CA ALA A 41 -10.02 -7.74 -8.18
C ALA A 41 -9.14 -6.53 -8.48
N SER A 42 -8.33 -6.08 -7.49
CA SER A 42 -7.18 -5.21 -7.75
C SER A 42 -5.87 -5.99 -7.73
N VAL A 43 -4.99 -5.68 -8.65
CA VAL A 43 -3.68 -6.36 -8.75
C VAL A 43 -2.79 -6.02 -7.56
N ALA A 44 -2.86 -4.80 -7.04
CA ALA A 44 -2.20 -4.42 -5.78
C ALA A 44 -2.69 -5.28 -4.60
N GLY A 45 -4.01 -5.53 -4.50
CA GLY A 45 -4.59 -6.40 -3.48
C GLY A 45 -4.04 -7.84 -3.52
N VAL A 46 -3.76 -8.35 -4.73
CA VAL A 46 -3.09 -9.66 -4.89
C VAL A 46 -1.65 -9.62 -4.36
N GLY A 47 -0.91 -8.55 -4.61
CA GLY A 47 0.44 -8.34 -4.05
C GLY A 47 0.44 -8.30 -2.52
N MET A 48 -0.56 -7.63 -1.92
CA MET A 48 -0.76 -7.64 -0.48
C MET A 48 -1.05 -9.05 0.05
N ALA A 49 -1.90 -9.84 -0.62
CA ALA A 49 -2.20 -11.22 -0.23
C ALA A 49 -0.96 -12.11 -0.27
N LEU A 50 -0.16 -12.04 -1.35
CA LEU A 50 1.09 -12.80 -1.47
C LEU A 50 2.07 -12.47 -0.33
N THR A 51 2.13 -11.21 0.10
CA THR A 51 2.93 -10.78 1.25
C THR A 51 2.31 -11.24 2.58
N ALA A 52 0.98 -11.31 2.66
CA ALA A 52 0.24 -11.67 3.86
C ALA A 52 0.35 -13.16 4.24
N TYR A 53 0.47 -14.08 3.26
CA TYR A 53 0.56 -15.52 3.54
C TYR A 53 1.78 -15.89 4.41
N PRO A 54 3.01 -15.42 4.16
CA PRO A 54 4.13 -15.61 5.09
C PRO A 54 3.84 -15.13 6.52
N VAL A 55 3.29 -13.95 6.67
CA VAL A 55 2.90 -13.40 7.97
C VAL A 55 1.90 -14.30 8.68
N ALA A 56 0.88 -14.75 7.96
CA ALA A 56 -0.17 -15.60 8.50
C ALA A 56 0.32 -16.99 8.92
N ILE A 57 1.35 -17.54 8.25
CA ILE A 57 2.00 -18.79 8.66
C ILE A 57 2.74 -18.56 9.99
N GLU A 58 3.58 -17.53 10.07
CA GLU A 58 4.36 -17.21 11.28
C GLU A 58 3.46 -16.90 12.49
N ARG A 59 2.28 -16.32 12.26
CA ARG A 59 1.28 -16.04 13.31
C ARG A 59 0.31 -17.19 13.58
N GLY A 60 0.42 -18.31 12.86
CA GLY A 60 -0.47 -19.46 13.02
C GLY A 60 -1.91 -19.19 12.58
N PHE A 61 -2.15 -18.25 11.67
CA PHE A 61 -3.48 -17.94 11.13
C PHE A 61 -3.86 -18.91 10.00
N ILE A 62 -2.87 -19.46 9.31
CA ILE A 62 -3.03 -20.45 8.25
C ILE A 62 -1.93 -21.51 8.33
N LYS A 63 -2.22 -22.73 7.91
CA LYS A 63 -1.22 -23.78 7.80
C LYS A 63 -0.36 -23.56 6.55
N ARG A 64 0.96 -23.86 6.64
CA ARG A 64 1.91 -23.69 5.53
C ARG A 64 1.43 -24.36 4.24
N ALA A 65 0.94 -25.59 4.29
CA ALA A 65 0.44 -26.29 3.10
C ALA A 65 -0.71 -25.57 2.40
N ALA A 66 -1.67 -25.03 3.17
CA ALA A 66 -2.79 -24.27 2.61
C ALA A 66 -2.35 -22.92 2.03
N ALA A 67 -1.33 -22.28 2.60
CA ALA A 67 -0.75 -21.07 2.04
C ALA A 67 0.01 -21.36 0.73
N ILE A 68 0.79 -22.46 0.67
CA ILE A 68 1.48 -22.92 -0.55
C ILE A 68 0.48 -23.11 -1.70
N GLU A 69 -0.62 -23.79 -1.46
CA GLU A 69 -1.68 -24.03 -2.45
C GLU A 69 -2.21 -22.68 -3.02
N ARG A 70 -2.54 -21.72 -2.14
CA ARG A 70 -3.04 -20.41 -2.55
C ARG A 70 -2.00 -19.60 -3.32
N VAL A 71 -0.76 -19.58 -2.86
CA VAL A 71 0.35 -18.87 -3.53
C VAL A 71 0.61 -19.46 -4.92
N LEU A 72 0.65 -20.80 -5.05
CA LEU A 72 0.82 -21.45 -6.35
C LEU A 72 -0.35 -21.16 -7.30
N THR A 73 -1.59 -21.25 -6.80
CA THR A 73 -2.77 -20.90 -7.60
C THR A 73 -2.64 -19.49 -8.17
N THR A 74 -2.28 -18.52 -7.34
CA THR A 74 -2.10 -17.12 -7.75
C THR A 74 -0.97 -16.97 -8.78
N LEU A 75 0.22 -17.46 -8.47
CA LEU A 75 1.39 -17.29 -9.35
C LEU A 75 1.21 -18.00 -10.69
N ARG A 76 0.64 -19.22 -10.70
CA ARG A 76 0.31 -19.97 -11.92
C ARG A 76 -0.71 -19.25 -12.77
N PHE A 77 -1.75 -18.66 -12.15
CA PHE A 77 -2.73 -17.85 -12.87
C PHE A 77 -2.06 -16.69 -13.60
N PHE A 78 -1.28 -15.86 -12.89
CA PHE A 78 -0.62 -14.71 -13.50
C PHE A 78 0.43 -15.11 -14.54
N TRP A 79 1.14 -16.22 -14.34
CA TRP A 79 2.11 -16.74 -15.32
C TRP A 79 1.44 -17.17 -16.62
N ASN A 80 0.32 -17.90 -16.55
CA ASN A 80 -0.40 -18.43 -17.70
C ASN A 80 -1.44 -17.48 -18.29
N SER A 81 -1.71 -16.34 -17.66
CA SER A 81 -2.72 -15.39 -18.10
C SER A 81 -2.33 -14.74 -19.43
N PRO A 82 -3.32 -14.36 -20.27
CA PRO A 82 -3.06 -13.68 -21.55
C PRO A 82 -2.30 -12.38 -21.37
N GLN A 83 -1.20 -12.27 -22.10
CA GLN A 83 -0.37 -11.07 -22.22
C GLN A 83 -0.39 -10.62 -23.67
N GLY A 84 -0.92 -9.43 -23.94
CA GLY A 84 -1.02 -8.91 -25.31
C GLY A 84 -1.68 -7.54 -25.35
N PRO A 85 -1.68 -6.90 -26.55
CA PRO A 85 -2.30 -5.60 -26.75
C PRO A 85 -3.83 -5.64 -26.83
N GLU A 86 -4.45 -6.82 -26.75
CA GLU A 86 -5.89 -6.99 -26.86
C GLU A 86 -6.60 -6.32 -25.68
N PRO A 87 -7.76 -5.66 -25.94
CA PRO A 87 -8.46 -4.88 -24.90
C PRO A 87 -8.95 -5.69 -23.71
N ASP A 88 -9.11 -7.00 -23.87
CA ASP A 88 -9.57 -7.93 -22.84
C ASP A 88 -8.45 -8.82 -22.28
N ALA A 89 -7.17 -8.56 -22.58
CA ALA A 89 -6.05 -9.28 -21.99
C ALA A 89 -6.00 -9.09 -20.47
N THR A 90 -5.26 -9.95 -19.76
CA THR A 90 -4.99 -9.79 -18.32
C THR A 90 -3.85 -8.81 -18.07
N GLY A 91 -2.91 -8.73 -19.01
CA GLY A 91 -1.76 -7.85 -18.94
C GLY A 91 -1.05 -7.70 -20.28
N TYR A 92 0.04 -6.92 -20.28
CA TYR A 92 0.90 -6.71 -21.44
C TYR A 92 2.31 -6.32 -21.00
N HIS A 93 3.34 -6.77 -21.69
CA HIS A 93 4.76 -6.53 -21.35
C HIS A 93 5.13 -6.91 -19.90
N GLY A 94 4.45 -7.89 -19.30
CA GLY A 94 4.67 -8.31 -17.93
C GLY A 94 4.02 -7.45 -16.86
N PHE A 95 3.30 -6.40 -17.26
CA PHE A 95 2.42 -5.60 -16.39
C PHE A 95 0.98 -6.07 -16.49
N TYR A 96 0.15 -5.67 -15.54
CA TYR A 96 -1.23 -6.11 -15.42
C TYR A 96 -2.18 -4.92 -15.35
N TYR A 97 -3.41 -5.12 -15.81
CA TYR A 97 -4.45 -4.12 -15.66
C TYR A 97 -4.80 -3.92 -14.19
N HIS A 98 -5.05 -2.68 -13.81
CA HIS A 98 -5.37 -2.28 -12.44
C HIS A 98 -6.46 -3.17 -11.82
N PHE A 99 -7.57 -3.35 -12.56
CA PHE A 99 -8.69 -4.17 -12.16
C PHE A 99 -8.92 -5.34 -13.11
N LEU A 100 -9.14 -6.51 -12.52
CA LEU A 100 -9.41 -7.77 -13.23
C LEU A 100 -10.77 -8.34 -12.79
N ASP A 101 -11.55 -8.83 -13.73
CA ASP A 101 -12.77 -9.57 -13.42
C ASP A 101 -12.46 -10.79 -12.55
N MET A 102 -13.17 -10.95 -11.45
CA MET A 102 -12.89 -11.96 -10.43
C MET A 102 -12.95 -13.41 -10.96
N LYS A 103 -13.73 -13.68 -12.01
CA LYS A 103 -13.92 -15.03 -12.54
C LYS A 103 -12.99 -15.31 -13.71
N THR A 104 -12.95 -14.40 -14.67
CA THR A 104 -12.22 -14.58 -15.93
C THR A 104 -10.78 -14.13 -15.87
N GLY A 105 -10.43 -13.23 -14.93
CA GLY A 105 -9.14 -12.59 -14.84
C GLY A 105 -8.82 -11.62 -15.98
N ARG A 106 -9.83 -11.26 -16.77
CA ARG A 106 -9.70 -10.29 -17.86
C ARG A 106 -9.80 -8.86 -17.32
N ARG A 107 -9.29 -7.91 -18.10
CA ARG A 107 -9.41 -6.48 -17.82
C ARG A 107 -10.86 -6.09 -17.48
N ALA A 108 -11.05 -5.38 -16.36
CA ALA A 108 -12.34 -4.84 -15.96
C ALA A 108 -12.39 -3.32 -16.18
N TRP A 109 -13.60 -2.76 -16.38
CA TRP A 109 -13.89 -1.33 -16.44
C TRP A 109 -13.06 -0.50 -17.43
N ASN A 110 -12.48 -1.12 -18.44
CA ASN A 110 -11.54 -0.47 -19.36
C ASN A 110 -10.41 0.30 -18.64
N CYS A 111 -10.00 -0.21 -17.48
CA CYS A 111 -8.92 0.41 -16.69
C CYS A 111 -7.58 0.37 -17.42
N GLU A 112 -6.63 1.14 -16.94
CA GLU A 112 -5.25 1.15 -17.43
C GLU A 112 -4.48 -0.11 -17.03
N LEU A 113 -3.48 -0.44 -17.80
CA LEU A 113 -2.37 -1.30 -17.41
C LEU A 113 -1.54 -0.51 -16.39
N SER A 114 -1.62 -0.88 -15.12
CA SER A 114 -1.07 -0.08 -14.03
C SER A 114 0.36 -0.48 -13.68
N THR A 115 1.27 0.50 -13.69
CA THR A 115 2.66 0.27 -13.30
C THR A 115 2.81 0.08 -11.80
N ILE A 116 2.08 0.85 -10.98
CA ILE A 116 2.22 0.78 -9.52
C ILE A 116 1.56 -0.49 -8.94
N ASP A 117 0.36 -0.85 -9.40
CA ASP A 117 -0.30 -2.07 -8.94
C ASP A 117 0.48 -3.31 -9.31
N SER A 118 1.06 -3.31 -10.54
CA SER A 118 1.98 -4.37 -10.97
C SER A 118 3.24 -4.41 -10.11
N ALA A 119 3.80 -3.26 -9.70
CA ALA A 119 4.94 -3.20 -8.81
C ALA A 119 4.62 -3.83 -7.44
N PHE A 120 3.46 -3.54 -6.86
CA PHE A 120 3.03 -4.15 -5.60
C PHE A 120 2.79 -5.66 -5.73
N PHE A 121 2.20 -6.11 -6.84
CA PHE A 121 2.07 -7.53 -7.15
C PHE A 121 3.42 -8.23 -7.22
N LEU A 122 4.36 -7.67 -7.97
CA LEU A 122 5.70 -8.24 -8.14
C LEU A 122 6.49 -8.25 -6.81
N ALA A 123 6.37 -7.20 -6.00
CA ALA A 123 6.96 -7.19 -4.66
C ALA A 123 6.38 -8.29 -3.76
N GLY A 124 5.07 -8.52 -3.81
CA GLY A 124 4.43 -9.63 -3.11
C GLY A 124 4.90 -11.00 -3.60
N ALA A 125 5.08 -11.17 -4.91
CA ALA A 125 5.63 -12.39 -5.48
C ALA A 125 7.08 -12.64 -5.01
N LEU A 126 7.92 -11.58 -4.97
CA LEU A 126 9.28 -11.68 -4.44
C LEU A 126 9.31 -12.06 -2.96
N VAL A 127 8.41 -11.51 -2.12
CA VAL A 127 8.29 -11.93 -0.71
C VAL A 127 7.96 -13.41 -0.60
N ALA A 128 7.03 -13.91 -1.41
CA ALA A 128 6.71 -15.33 -1.44
C ALA A 128 7.94 -16.18 -1.86
N GLY A 129 8.67 -15.75 -2.88
CA GLY A 129 9.91 -16.41 -3.30
C GLY A 129 10.97 -16.46 -2.21
N GLU A 130 11.14 -15.40 -1.43
CA GLU A 130 12.11 -15.34 -0.32
C GLU A 130 11.68 -16.14 0.92
N TYR A 131 10.39 -16.34 1.13
CA TYR A 131 9.88 -17.07 2.29
C TYR A 131 9.78 -18.58 2.09
N PHE A 132 9.32 -19.04 0.93
CA PHE A 132 9.11 -20.46 0.63
C PHE A 132 10.41 -21.10 0.12
N THR A 133 11.28 -21.49 1.04
CA THR A 133 12.65 -21.96 0.75
C THR A 133 12.89 -23.44 1.03
N GLU A 134 11.86 -24.21 1.43
CA GLU A 134 12.00 -25.65 1.64
C GLU A 134 12.28 -26.40 0.32
N ALA A 135 12.89 -27.58 0.43
CA ALA A 135 13.31 -28.39 -0.72
C ALA A 135 12.16 -29.27 -1.26
N THR A 136 10.93 -28.72 -1.31
CA THR A 136 9.77 -29.37 -1.93
C THR A 136 9.62 -28.91 -3.39
N ASP A 137 8.88 -29.66 -4.20
CA ASP A 137 8.61 -29.28 -5.60
C ASP A 137 7.75 -28.04 -5.65
N GLU A 138 6.77 -27.94 -4.78
CA GLU A 138 5.84 -26.82 -4.69
C GLU A 138 6.58 -25.51 -4.34
N GLU A 139 7.47 -25.52 -3.36
CA GLU A 139 8.20 -24.33 -2.98
C GLU A 139 9.30 -23.96 -4.00
N ARG A 140 9.87 -24.94 -4.69
CA ARG A 140 10.73 -24.66 -5.86
C ARG A 140 9.96 -23.96 -6.98
N GLU A 141 8.73 -24.41 -7.24
CA GLU A 141 7.87 -23.78 -8.24
C GLU A 141 7.47 -22.35 -7.84
N ILE A 142 7.15 -22.09 -6.55
CA ILE A 142 6.89 -20.73 -6.06
C ILE A 142 8.08 -19.82 -6.38
N ARG A 143 9.30 -20.22 -6.02
CA ARG A 143 10.50 -19.42 -6.30
C ARG A 143 10.69 -19.17 -7.79
N TYR A 144 10.54 -20.21 -8.60
CA TYR A 144 10.67 -20.09 -10.06
C TYR A 144 9.64 -19.13 -10.65
N LEU A 145 8.36 -19.26 -10.28
CA LEU A 145 7.31 -18.42 -10.82
C LEU A 145 7.43 -16.97 -10.33
N ALA A 146 7.79 -16.74 -9.08
CA ALA A 146 8.01 -15.40 -8.53
C ALA A 146 9.13 -14.68 -9.29
N ASP A 147 10.25 -15.37 -9.51
CA ASP A 147 11.39 -14.86 -10.25
C ASP A 147 11.03 -14.60 -11.73
N ALA A 148 10.40 -15.56 -12.40
CA ALA A 148 10.02 -15.46 -13.80
C ALA A 148 8.98 -14.33 -14.06
N LEU A 149 8.01 -14.15 -13.16
CA LEU A 149 7.04 -13.05 -13.24
C LEU A 149 7.73 -11.69 -13.10
N TYR A 150 8.64 -11.56 -12.15
CA TYR A 150 9.39 -10.32 -11.96
C TYR A 150 10.29 -10.02 -13.17
N GLN A 151 11.00 -11.00 -13.70
CA GLN A 151 11.89 -10.82 -14.85
C GLN A 151 11.14 -10.50 -16.14
N ARG A 152 9.86 -10.88 -16.24
CA ARG A 152 9.03 -10.60 -17.41
C ARG A 152 8.64 -9.13 -17.57
N ALA A 153 8.64 -8.35 -16.49
CA ALA A 153 8.23 -6.95 -16.51
C ALA A 153 9.19 -6.06 -17.29
N ASP A 154 8.72 -5.50 -18.41
CA ASP A 154 9.48 -4.63 -19.29
C ASP A 154 9.39 -3.16 -18.82
N TRP A 155 10.23 -2.81 -17.86
CA TRP A 155 10.28 -1.47 -17.29
C TRP A 155 10.72 -0.42 -18.29
N LEU A 156 11.57 -0.80 -19.27
CA LEU A 156 12.02 0.12 -20.32
C LEU A 156 10.88 0.52 -21.23
N TRP A 157 9.98 -0.42 -21.56
CA TRP A 157 8.77 -0.12 -22.32
C TRP A 157 7.86 0.89 -21.59
N MET A 158 7.67 0.73 -20.27
CA MET A 158 6.88 1.68 -19.47
C MET A 158 7.55 3.04 -19.26
N GLN A 159 8.84 3.14 -19.53
CA GLN A 159 9.55 4.42 -19.52
C GLN A 159 9.34 5.21 -20.82
N GLU A 160 9.11 4.52 -21.95
CA GLU A 160 8.87 5.06 -23.29
C GLU A 160 10.02 5.95 -23.81
N ASP A 161 10.04 7.26 -23.46
CA ASP A 161 10.93 8.28 -24.01
C ASP A 161 12.17 8.59 -23.16
N GLY A 162 12.44 7.81 -22.12
CA GLY A 162 13.61 8.00 -21.27
C GLY A 162 13.45 8.97 -20.10
N SER A 163 12.24 9.48 -19.85
CA SER A 163 11.88 10.28 -18.67
C SER A 163 11.44 9.42 -17.47
N ALA A 164 10.63 9.96 -16.60
CA ALA A 164 9.99 9.21 -15.52
C ALA A 164 9.03 8.13 -16.07
N VAL A 165 8.77 7.08 -15.28
CA VAL A 165 7.91 5.96 -15.67
C VAL A 165 6.47 6.43 -15.84
N SER A 166 5.79 5.98 -16.91
CA SER A 166 4.35 6.22 -17.12
C SER A 166 3.51 5.60 -16.00
N MET A 167 2.45 6.27 -15.60
CA MET A 167 1.48 5.70 -14.64
C MET A 167 0.74 4.49 -15.22
N GLY A 168 0.65 4.39 -16.55
CA GLY A 168 0.00 3.25 -17.19
C GLY A 168 -0.13 3.37 -18.70
N TRP A 169 -0.77 2.35 -19.26
CA TRP A 169 -1.04 2.24 -20.69
C TRP A 169 -2.45 1.67 -20.93
N THR A 170 -3.07 2.05 -22.04
CA THR A 170 -4.33 1.47 -22.48
C THR A 170 -4.27 1.08 -23.96
N PRO A 171 -4.93 0.00 -24.38
CA PRO A 171 -4.94 -0.40 -25.81
C PRO A 171 -5.60 0.65 -26.70
N GLU A 172 -6.52 1.45 -26.16
CA GLU A 172 -7.27 2.46 -26.92
C GLU A 172 -6.50 3.77 -27.15
N ARG A 173 -5.56 4.12 -26.25
CA ARG A 173 -4.91 5.44 -26.23
C ARG A 173 -3.40 5.41 -26.13
N GLY A 174 -2.79 4.23 -25.90
CA GLY A 174 -1.37 4.12 -25.60
C GLY A 174 -1.04 4.54 -24.16
N PHE A 175 0.15 5.09 -23.95
CA PHE A 175 0.59 5.54 -22.63
C PHE A 175 -0.26 6.68 -22.09
N LEU A 176 -0.51 6.65 -20.78
CA LEU A 176 -1.18 7.74 -20.09
C LEU A 176 -0.29 9.00 -20.12
N PRO A 177 -0.92 10.20 -20.15
CA PRO A 177 -0.15 11.46 -20.18
C PRO A 177 0.49 11.78 -18.83
N TYR A 178 0.26 10.95 -17.80
CA TYR A 178 0.75 11.11 -16.45
C TYR A 178 1.94 10.19 -16.20
N ARG A 179 2.94 10.72 -15.49
CA ARG A 179 4.14 10.00 -15.08
C ARG A 179 4.32 10.05 -13.58
N TRP A 180 5.03 9.10 -13.03
CA TRP A 180 5.43 9.10 -11.64
C TRP A 180 6.53 10.15 -11.45
N GLU A 181 6.15 11.33 -10.95
CA GLU A 181 7.04 12.48 -10.72
C GLU A 181 6.74 13.09 -9.34
N GLY A 182 7.79 13.31 -8.53
CA GLY A 182 7.63 13.76 -7.15
C GLY A 182 7.43 12.60 -6.17
N TYR A 183 7.41 12.92 -4.88
CA TYR A 183 7.31 11.90 -3.83
C TYR A 183 5.90 11.34 -3.72
N ASP A 184 5.80 10.05 -3.90
CA ASP A 184 4.58 9.26 -3.84
C ASP A 184 4.90 7.78 -3.51
N GLU A 185 3.94 6.88 -3.66
CA GLU A 185 4.09 5.44 -3.44
C GLU A 185 5.02 4.73 -4.44
N ALA A 186 5.43 5.40 -5.52
CA ALA A 186 6.28 4.83 -6.55
C ALA A 186 7.75 4.65 -6.13
N LEU A 187 8.14 5.01 -4.90
CA LEU A 187 9.50 4.74 -4.41
C LEU A 187 9.87 3.25 -4.55
N LEU A 188 8.97 2.32 -4.21
CA LEU A 188 9.16 0.88 -4.42
C LEU A 188 9.25 0.54 -5.90
N LEU A 189 8.37 1.08 -6.74
CA LEU A 189 8.37 0.86 -8.19
C LEU A 189 9.74 1.18 -8.80
N TYR A 190 10.30 2.34 -8.48
CA TYR A 190 11.62 2.72 -8.97
C TYR A 190 12.72 1.79 -8.47
N VAL A 191 12.68 1.38 -7.19
CA VAL A 191 13.67 0.46 -6.64
C VAL A 191 13.63 -0.88 -7.35
N ILE A 192 12.46 -1.51 -7.50
CA ILE A 192 12.37 -2.81 -8.19
C ILE A 192 12.57 -2.69 -9.70
N GLY A 193 12.15 -1.60 -10.32
CA GLY A 193 12.38 -1.35 -11.74
C GLY A 193 13.87 -1.16 -12.06
N LEU A 194 14.62 -0.46 -11.22
CA LEU A 194 16.09 -0.36 -11.31
C LEU A 194 16.79 -1.70 -11.07
N GLY A 195 16.21 -2.55 -10.21
CA GLY A 195 16.76 -3.86 -9.86
C GLY A 195 16.53 -4.95 -10.89
N SER A 196 15.70 -4.71 -11.92
CA SER A 196 15.39 -5.72 -12.94
C SER A 196 16.66 -6.26 -13.61
N PRO A 197 16.80 -7.58 -13.74
CA PRO A 197 17.93 -8.20 -14.45
C PRO A 197 17.75 -8.21 -15.97
N THR A 198 16.51 -8.04 -16.46
CA THR A 198 16.16 -8.17 -17.89
C THR A 198 15.95 -6.81 -18.55
N PHE A 199 15.12 -5.95 -17.97
CA PHE A 199 14.72 -4.65 -18.50
C PHE A 199 14.87 -3.54 -17.47
N PRO A 200 16.08 -3.31 -16.90
CA PRO A 200 16.25 -2.36 -15.80
C PRO A 200 15.99 -0.94 -16.23
N LEU A 201 15.29 -0.18 -15.40
CA LEU A 201 15.23 1.27 -15.55
C LEU A 201 16.63 1.88 -15.52
N PRO A 202 16.91 2.92 -16.32
CA PRO A 202 18.13 3.71 -16.16
C PRO A 202 18.04 4.56 -14.89
N GLN A 203 19.19 4.85 -14.29
CA GLN A 203 19.26 5.70 -13.10
C GLN A 203 18.64 7.08 -13.32
N SER A 204 18.67 7.60 -14.55
CA SER A 204 18.04 8.87 -14.92
C SER A 204 16.55 8.91 -14.62
N SER A 205 15.82 7.79 -14.70
CA SER A 205 14.39 7.74 -14.34
C SER A 205 14.17 8.07 -12.87
N TYR A 206 14.99 7.52 -11.97
CA TYR A 206 14.94 7.83 -10.55
C TYR A 206 15.30 9.29 -10.28
N VAL A 207 16.32 9.82 -10.95
CA VAL A 207 16.71 11.23 -10.85
C VAL A 207 15.58 12.15 -11.31
N ASN A 208 14.91 11.82 -12.42
CA ASN A 208 13.76 12.59 -12.90
C ASN A 208 12.60 12.58 -11.90
N TRP A 209 12.26 11.41 -11.34
CA TRP A 209 11.24 11.29 -10.30
C TRP A 209 11.55 12.16 -9.08
N THR A 210 12.80 12.10 -8.56
CA THR A 210 13.21 12.87 -7.38
C THR A 210 13.38 14.38 -7.68
N SER A 211 13.50 14.79 -8.94
CA SER A 211 13.66 16.19 -9.31
C SER A 211 12.43 17.05 -9.01
N ALA A 212 11.25 16.42 -8.93
CA ALA A 212 9.98 17.08 -8.61
C ALA A 212 9.65 17.03 -7.11
N TYR A 213 10.57 16.61 -6.26
CA TYR A 213 10.38 16.56 -4.81
C TYR A 213 10.11 17.93 -4.20
N GLN A 214 9.11 18.00 -3.34
CA GLN A 214 8.73 19.22 -2.61
C GLN A 214 9.15 19.06 -1.14
N TRP A 215 10.10 19.90 -0.71
CA TRP A 215 10.55 19.94 0.68
C TRP A 215 9.86 21.09 1.40
N GLU A 216 9.09 20.77 2.42
CA GLU A 216 8.22 21.72 3.12
C GLU A 216 8.47 21.75 4.61
N HIS A 217 7.96 22.81 5.26
CA HIS A 217 7.88 22.96 6.71
C HIS A 217 6.43 23.00 7.15
N SER A 218 6.01 22.08 8.03
CA SER A 218 4.66 22.05 8.55
C SER A 218 4.64 21.55 9.99
N TYR A 219 3.86 22.18 10.86
CA TYR A 219 3.70 21.80 12.28
C TYR A 219 5.02 21.58 13.03
N GLY A 220 6.05 22.37 12.69
CA GLY A 220 7.36 22.30 13.33
C GLY A 220 8.33 21.24 12.74
N TYR A 221 7.97 20.58 11.66
CA TYR A 221 8.78 19.59 10.98
C TYR A 221 9.12 19.99 9.55
N ASP A 222 10.40 19.87 9.18
CA ASP A 222 10.83 19.87 7.78
C ASP A 222 10.71 18.46 7.22
N TYR A 223 10.06 18.27 6.09
CA TYR A 223 9.82 16.94 5.53
C TYR A 223 9.63 16.96 4.01
N LEU A 224 9.76 15.82 3.40
CA LEU A 224 9.42 15.61 2.00
C LEU A 224 7.90 15.40 1.90
N TYR A 225 7.25 16.36 1.25
CA TYR A 225 5.80 16.43 1.20
C TYR A 225 5.18 15.40 0.24
N ALA A 226 4.13 14.77 0.71
CA ALA A 226 3.06 14.16 -0.06
C ALA A 226 1.76 14.34 0.73
N GLY A 227 0.68 14.75 0.09
CA GLY A 227 -0.58 15.06 0.79
C GLY A 227 -1.21 13.84 1.47
N PRO A 228 -1.57 12.79 0.72
CA PRO A 228 -2.16 11.57 1.28
C PRO A 228 -1.14 10.73 2.04
N MET A 229 -1.52 10.27 3.24
CA MET A 229 -0.59 9.54 4.11
C MET A 229 -0.10 8.21 3.53
N PHE A 230 -0.88 7.54 2.68
CA PHE A 230 -0.47 6.26 2.07
C PHE A 230 0.84 6.36 1.27
N ALA A 231 1.13 7.52 0.66
CA ALA A 231 2.38 7.77 -0.06
C ALA A 231 3.62 7.62 0.83
N HIS A 232 3.48 7.91 2.13
CA HIS A 232 4.52 7.74 3.14
C HIS A 232 4.60 6.32 3.73
N GLN A 233 3.73 5.38 3.31
CA GLN A 233 3.57 4.09 3.95
C GLN A 233 3.81 2.89 3.02
N LEU A 234 3.21 2.89 1.82
CA LEU A 234 3.12 1.68 1.00
C LEU A 234 4.48 1.10 0.62
N SER A 235 5.45 1.92 0.21
CA SER A 235 6.80 1.43 -0.10
C SER A 235 7.51 0.83 1.12
N HIS A 236 7.21 1.30 2.31
CA HIS A 236 7.78 0.80 3.57
C HIS A 236 7.28 -0.59 3.97
N ILE A 237 6.22 -1.09 3.35
CA ILE A 237 5.78 -2.48 3.59
C ILE A 237 6.91 -3.44 3.25
N TRP A 238 7.59 -3.23 2.13
CA TRP A 238 8.60 -4.14 1.60
C TRP A 238 10.04 -3.70 1.85
N VAL A 239 10.28 -2.41 2.07
CA VAL A 239 11.63 -1.86 2.22
C VAL A 239 11.82 -1.23 3.59
N ASP A 240 12.83 -1.69 4.33
CA ASP A 240 13.29 -1.05 5.56
C ASP A 240 14.19 0.14 5.22
N PHE A 241 13.61 1.33 5.18
CA PHE A 241 14.36 2.56 4.86
C PHE A 241 15.12 3.15 6.05
N ARG A 242 15.13 2.51 7.22
CA ARG A 242 15.89 3.00 8.38
C ARG A 242 17.38 3.06 8.09
N GLY A 243 17.94 4.27 8.16
CA GLY A 243 19.35 4.55 7.85
C GLY A 243 19.70 4.44 6.37
N LEU A 244 18.74 4.16 5.47
CA LEU A 244 18.93 4.17 4.02
C LEU A 244 18.72 5.58 3.48
N GLN A 245 19.74 6.12 2.80
CA GLN A 245 19.70 7.45 2.24
C GLN A 245 20.15 7.44 0.77
N ASP A 246 19.32 8.02 -0.09
CA ASP A 246 19.71 8.42 -1.44
C ASP A 246 20.42 9.80 -1.43
N ALA A 247 20.72 10.33 -2.59
CA ALA A 247 21.37 11.63 -2.71
C ALA A 247 20.54 12.78 -2.12
N PHE A 248 19.21 12.74 -2.29
CA PHE A 248 18.31 13.76 -1.76
C PHE A 248 18.26 13.72 -0.21
N MET A 249 18.00 12.54 0.35
CA MET A 249 17.89 12.36 1.80
C MET A 249 19.19 12.61 2.53
N ARG A 250 20.36 12.25 1.95
CA ARG A 250 21.68 12.64 2.51
C ARG A 250 21.82 14.16 2.61
N LYS A 251 21.41 14.90 1.57
CA LYS A 251 21.44 16.37 1.59
C LYS A 251 20.51 16.97 2.66
N LYS A 252 19.40 16.26 2.97
CA LYS A 252 18.44 16.70 3.99
C LYS A 252 18.79 16.21 5.41
N GLY A 253 19.73 15.27 5.55
CA GLY A 253 20.20 14.73 6.84
C GLY A 253 19.21 13.80 7.52
N ILE A 254 18.24 13.24 6.80
CA ILE A 254 17.29 12.25 7.28
C ILE A 254 17.19 11.07 6.30
N ASP A 255 16.45 10.04 6.66
CA ASP A 255 16.04 8.96 5.76
C ASP A 255 14.54 9.00 5.48
N TYR A 256 14.06 8.11 4.60
CA TYR A 256 12.61 8.04 4.27
C TYR A 256 11.77 7.54 5.46
N PHE A 257 12.35 6.76 6.38
CA PHE A 257 11.64 6.32 7.57
C PHE A 257 11.37 7.49 8.53
N GLU A 258 12.37 8.32 8.79
CA GLU A 258 12.22 9.55 9.56
C GLU A 258 11.25 10.52 8.87
N ASN A 259 11.30 10.60 7.53
CA ASN A 259 10.32 11.38 6.77
C ASN A 259 8.87 10.92 7.02
N SER A 260 8.62 9.62 6.97
CA SER A 260 7.30 9.04 7.22
C SER A 260 6.86 9.20 8.68
N ARG A 261 7.82 9.16 9.63
CA ARG A 261 7.57 9.51 11.02
C ARG A 261 7.10 10.96 11.16
N ARG A 262 7.80 11.91 10.53
CA ARG A 262 7.41 13.32 10.55
C ARG A 262 6.03 13.54 9.93
N ALA A 263 5.75 12.94 8.79
CA ALA A 263 4.43 12.98 8.17
C ALA A 263 3.33 12.45 9.09
N THR A 264 3.59 11.37 9.83
CA THR A 264 2.66 10.81 10.83
C THR A 264 2.39 11.80 11.97
N LEU A 265 3.42 12.47 12.50
CA LEU A 265 3.29 13.49 13.54
C LEU A 265 2.55 14.74 13.04
N ILE A 266 2.76 15.13 11.77
CA ILE A 266 2.05 16.23 11.11
C ILE A 266 0.56 15.89 10.98
N GLN A 267 0.19 14.66 10.62
CA GLN A 267 -1.20 14.19 10.56
C GLN A 267 -1.92 14.37 11.91
N GLN A 268 -1.28 13.97 13.00
CA GLN A 268 -1.83 14.15 14.34
C GLN A 268 -1.94 15.63 14.72
N SER A 269 -0.88 16.41 14.46
CA SER A 269 -0.85 17.85 14.77
C SER A 269 -1.94 18.61 14.03
N TYR A 270 -2.18 18.28 12.75
CA TYR A 270 -3.28 18.82 11.95
C TYR A 270 -4.65 18.50 12.57
N ALA A 271 -4.85 17.27 13.01
CA ALA A 271 -6.12 16.87 13.65
C ALA A 271 -6.32 17.56 15.01
N ILE A 272 -5.25 17.83 15.77
CA ILE A 272 -5.31 18.62 17.00
C ILE A 272 -5.67 20.08 16.72
N ASP A 273 -5.00 20.68 15.73
CA ASP A 273 -5.26 22.08 15.30
C ASP A 273 -6.66 22.22 14.70
N ASN A 274 -7.11 21.23 13.95
CA ASN A 274 -8.44 21.12 13.35
C ASN A 274 -8.88 22.43 12.64
N PRO A 275 -8.14 22.91 11.65
CA PRO A 275 -8.33 24.25 11.08
C PRO A 275 -9.69 24.46 10.45
N HIS A 276 -10.38 23.38 10.10
CA HIS A 276 -11.72 23.42 9.49
C HIS A 276 -12.85 23.13 10.48
N GLY A 277 -12.56 22.81 11.74
CA GLY A 277 -13.55 22.54 12.79
C GLY A 277 -14.42 21.32 12.50
N PHE A 278 -13.81 20.22 12.01
CA PHE A 278 -14.51 18.96 11.82
C PHE A 278 -14.73 18.24 13.16
N SER A 279 -15.86 17.57 13.30
CA SER A 279 -16.14 16.73 14.47
C SER A 279 -15.20 15.54 14.50
N GLY A 280 -14.79 15.13 15.69
CA GLY A 280 -13.98 13.93 15.91
C GLY A 280 -12.46 14.15 15.84
N TYR A 281 -11.95 15.15 15.13
CA TYR A 281 -10.52 15.40 15.04
C TYR A 281 -9.91 15.74 16.40
N ASN A 282 -8.88 14.99 16.81
CA ASN A 282 -8.15 15.21 18.05
C ASN A 282 -6.83 14.39 18.07
N ALA A 283 -6.11 14.40 19.19
CA ALA A 283 -4.82 13.72 19.34
C ALA A 283 -4.84 12.19 19.14
N VAL A 284 -6.00 11.54 19.25
CA VAL A 284 -6.19 10.09 19.09
C VAL A 284 -7.22 9.74 17.99
N CYS A 285 -7.60 10.72 17.18
CA CYS A 285 -8.55 10.55 16.08
C CYS A 285 -8.10 11.36 14.86
N TRP A 286 -7.32 10.72 13.99
CA TRP A 286 -6.67 11.29 12.83
C TRP A 286 -6.42 10.22 11.76
N GLY A 287 -6.07 10.64 10.54
CA GLY A 287 -5.71 9.77 9.43
C GLY A 287 -6.39 10.19 8.13
N LEU A 288 -5.71 11.07 7.37
CA LEU A 288 -6.17 11.54 6.07
C LEU A 288 -5.35 10.92 4.95
N THR A 289 -6.07 10.27 4.02
CA THR A 289 -5.45 9.60 2.87
C THR A 289 -6.47 9.46 1.74
N ALA A 290 -6.03 8.96 0.58
CA ALA A 290 -6.94 8.54 -0.48
C ALA A 290 -7.92 7.49 0.07
N SER A 291 -9.19 7.78 0.00
CA SER A 291 -10.23 6.96 0.62
C SER A 291 -11.63 7.31 0.14
N ASP A 292 -12.57 6.39 0.33
CA ASP A 292 -14.00 6.65 0.15
C ASP A 292 -14.55 7.60 1.22
N GLY A 293 -15.66 8.21 0.93
CA GLY A 293 -16.34 9.15 1.83
C GLY A 293 -17.84 9.21 1.61
N PRO A 294 -18.56 10.05 2.36
CA PRO A 294 -20.02 10.12 2.33
C PRO A 294 -20.61 10.86 1.12
N GLY A 295 -19.76 11.43 0.26
CA GLY A 295 -20.18 12.25 -0.88
C GLY A 295 -20.44 11.47 -2.19
N PRO A 296 -20.57 12.22 -3.32
CA PRO A 296 -20.53 13.69 -3.38
C PRO A 296 -21.79 14.34 -2.78
N ALA A 297 -21.61 15.27 -1.86
CA ALA A 297 -22.74 15.95 -1.21
C ALA A 297 -22.38 17.36 -0.69
N MET A 298 -23.33 18.25 -0.75
CA MET A 298 -23.28 19.56 -0.06
C MET A 298 -24.25 19.54 1.13
N ARG A 299 -23.78 19.90 2.32
CA ARG A 299 -24.60 19.93 3.54
C ARG A 299 -24.37 21.22 4.32
N GLN A 300 -25.44 21.71 5.00
CA GLN A 300 -25.35 22.76 5.98
C GLN A 300 -25.23 22.13 7.36
N ILE A 301 -24.12 22.35 8.06
CA ILE A 301 -23.85 21.75 9.36
C ILE A 301 -23.45 22.89 10.32
N ASN A 302 -24.21 23.09 11.37
CA ASN A 302 -23.97 24.15 12.36
C ASN A 302 -23.79 25.55 11.73
N GLY A 303 -24.57 25.87 10.68
CA GLY A 303 -24.48 27.13 9.95
C GLY A 303 -23.34 27.22 8.92
N VAL A 304 -22.49 26.24 8.81
CA VAL A 304 -21.40 26.17 7.85
C VAL A 304 -21.77 25.26 6.66
N LYS A 305 -21.64 25.80 5.44
CA LYS A 305 -21.80 25.00 4.22
C LYS A 305 -20.54 24.15 4.00
N ARG A 306 -20.71 22.82 3.97
CA ARG A 306 -19.62 21.86 3.80
C ARG A 306 -19.83 21.01 2.55
N GLU A 307 -18.73 20.78 1.84
CA GLU A 307 -18.64 19.82 0.75
C GLU A 307 -18.12 18.50 1.29
N PHE A 308 -18.70 17.40 0.84
CA PHE A 308 -18.25 16.04 1.17
C PHE A 308 -17.99 15.29 -0.13
N PHE A 309 -16.89 14.56 -0.15
CA PHE A 309 -16.41 13.84 -1.34
C PHE A 309 -16.77 12.35 -1.26
N ASP A 310 -16.86 11.72 -2.41
CA ASP A 310 -16.77 10.28 -2.57
C ASP A 310 -15.31 9.84 -2.42
N TYR A 311 -14.77 9.03 -3.32
CA TYR A 311 -13.36 8.67 -3.29
C TYR A 311 -12.50 9.86 -3.77
N VAL A 312 -11.60 10.31 -2.91
CA VAL A 312 -10.66 11.39 -3.23
C VAL A 312 -9.35 11.23 -2.44
N ALA A 313 -8.26 11.79 -2.97
CA ALA A 313 -6.95 11.80 -2.32
C ALA A 313 -6.90 12.88 -1.21
N ARG A 314 -7.56 12.62 -0.08
CA ARG A 314 -7.48 13.48 1.11
C ARG A 314 -6.06 13.53 1.63
N GLY A 315 -5.64 14.69 2.12
CA GLY A 315 -4.24 14.86 2.52
C GLY A 315 -4.00 16.07 3.44
N VAL A 316 -2.83 16.09 4.05
CA VAL A 316 -2.39 17.08 5.03
C VAL A 316 -1.06 17.69 4.59
N PRO A 317 -0.85 19.01 4.77
CA PRO A 317 -1.81 20.04 5.18
C PRO A 317 -2.61 20.63 4.02
N HIS A 318 -2.27 20.36 2.76
CA HIS A 318 -2.78 21.07 1.57
C HIS A 318 -3.77 20.25 0.73
N GLY A 319 -4.03 19.01 1.08
CA GLY A 319 -4.97 18.16 0.34
C GLY A 319 -6.43 18.49 0.61
N PRO A 320 -7.37 17.92 -0.16
CA PRO A 320 -8.78 18.00 0.17
C PRO A 320 -9.06 17.36 1.53
N ASP A 321 -9.93 17.99 2.32
CA ASP A 321 -10.37 17.53 3.62
C ASP A 321 -11.85 17.83 3.80
N ASP A 322 -12.64 16.81 4.16
CA ASP A 322 -14.08 16.91 4.43
C ASP A 322 -14.48 16.32 5.80
N GLY A 323 -13.47 16.06 6.65
CA GLY A 323 -13.67 15.43 7.96
C GLY A 323 -13.75 13.91 7.92
N THR A 324 -13.42 13.27 6.80
CA THR A 324 -13.37 11.81 6.68
C THR A 324 -12.03 11.27 7.21
N ILE A 325 -12.10 10.31 8.12
CA ILE A 325 -10.95 9.67 8.78
C ILE A 325 -10.84 8.22 8.31
N ALA A 326 -9.62 7.80 7.97
CA ALA A 326 -9.28 6.45 7.57
C ALA A 326 -8.48 5.75 8.68
N PRO A 327 -9.09 4.85 9.48
CA PRO A 327 -8.41 4.17 10.59
C PRO A 327 -7.19 3.36 10.17
N TRP A 328 -7.26 2.74 8.99
CA TRP A 328 -6.19 1.91 8.46
C TRP A 328 -4.85 2.65 8.32
N VAL A 329 -4.90 3.92 7.92
CA VAL A 329 -3.69 4.73 7.71
C VAL A 329 -3.02 5.09 9.04
N ALA A 330 -3.81 5.30 10.10
CA ALA A 330 -3.26 5.47 11.44
C ALA A 330 -2.54 4.18 11.88
N VAL A 331 -3.17 3.01 11.71
CA VAL A 331 -2.56 1.71 12.04
C VAL A 331 -1.30 1.44 11.21
N ALA A 332 -1.33 1.70 9.91
CA ALA A 332 -0.18 1.50 9.03
C ALA A 332 1.02 2.42 9.37
N SER A 333 0.81 3.47 10.16
CA SER A 333 1.87 4.32 10.71
C SER A 333 2.56 3.74 11.95
N LEU A 334 2.13 2.57 12.45
CA LEU A 334 2.61 1.98 13.70
C LEU A 334 4.15 1.87 13.80
N PRO A 335 4.88 1.42 12.78
CA PRO A 335 6.34 1.36 12.87
C PRO A 335 7.01 2.74 13.03
N PHE A 336 6.39 3.81 12.50
CA PHE A 336 6.98 5.14 12.47
C PHE A 336 6.83 5.89 13.80
N ALA A 337 5.64 5.82 14.42
CA ALA A 337 5.31 6.60 15.62
C ALA A 337 4.39 5.81 16.57
N PRO A 338 4.86 4.69 17.15
CA PRO A 338 4.03 3.83 18.01
C PRO A 338 3.47 4.58 19.23
N GLU A 339 4.14 5.62 19.70
CA GLU A 339 3.75 6.42 20.86
C GLU A 339 2.43 7.19 20.64
N ILE A 340 2.07 7.52 19.40
CA ILE A 340 0.80 8.17 19.07
C ILE A 340 -0.19 7.20 18.41
N VAL A 341 0.31 6.17 17.73
CA VAL A 341 -0.53 5.20 17.01
C VAL A 341 -1.23 4.24 17.97
N LEU A 342 -0.54 3.69 18.97
CA LEU A 342 -1.15 2.77 19.94
C LEU A 342 -2.34 3.39 20.70
N PRO A 343 -2.24 4.62 21.24
CA PRO A 343 -3.41 5.31 21.80
C PRO A 343 -4.54 5.56 20.79
N THR A 344 -4.23 5.77 19.52
CA THR A 344 -5.22 5.94 18.45
C THR A 344 -5.97 4.64 18.16
N ILE A 345 -5.27 3.51 18.11
CA ILE A 345 -5.88 2.17 17.96
C ILE A 345 -6.81 1.88 19.14
N ASP A 346 -6.35 2.09 20.36
CA ASP A 346 -7.16 1.92 21.58
C ASP A 346 -8.44 2.76 21.53
N TYR A 347 -8.33 4.03 21.12
CA TYR A 347 -9.46 4.93 20.96
C TYR A 347 -10.48 4.42 19.92
N PHE A 348 -10.01 3.97 18.76
CA PHE A 348 -10.87 3.44 17.70
C PHE A 348 -11.59 2.15 18.11
N ILE A 349 -10.93 1.29 18.90
CA ILE A 349 -11.51 0.04 19.38
C ILE A 349 -12.54 0.32 20.49
N HIS A 350 -12.15 1.05 21.54
CA HIS A 350 -12.88 1.09 22.80
C HIS A 350 -13.79 2.31 22.95
N GLN A 351 -13.43 3.46 22.35
CA GLN A 351 -14.23 4.67 22.49
C GLN A 351 -15.21 4.85 21.32
N ILE A 352 -14.76 4.57 20.11
CA ILE A 352 -15.63 4.67 18.92
C ILE A 352 -16.28 3.33 18.57
N GLY A 353 -15.64 2.20 18.87
CA GLY A 353 -16.16 0.87 18.59
C GLY A 353 -16.19 0.52 17.08
N LEU A 354 -15.24 1.03 16.30
CA LEU A 354 -15.19 0.86 14.83
C LEU A 354 -15.03 -0.59 14.37
N LYS A 355 -14.66 -1.51 15.27
CA LYS A 355 -14.57 -2.96 15.00
C LYS A 355 -15.87 -3.71 15.23
N ALA A 356 -16.84 -3.13 15.92
CA ALA A 356 -18.05 -3.82 16.32
C ALA A 356 -18.82 -4.38 15.12
N GLY A 357 -18.99 -5.72 15.07
CA GLY A 357 -19.71 -6.41 14.00
C GLY A 357 -18.99 -6.48 12.66
N ASN A 358 -17.72 -6.10 12.56
CA ASN A 358 -16.95 -6.15 11.33
C ASN A 358 -16.08 -7.41 11.25
N PRO A 359 -16.10 -8.17 10.13
CA PRO A 359 -15.35 -9.42 10.01
C PRO A 359 -13.84 -9.19 9.77
N TYR A 360 -13.43 -8.00 9.26
CA TYR A 360 -12.08 -7.67 8.80
C TYR A 360 -11.43 -6.54 9.62
N GLY A 361 -11.88 -6.29 10.84
CA GLY A 361 -11.34 -5.23 11.68
C GLY A 361 -12.04 -3.89 11.45
N PHE A 362 -11.27 -2.84 11.21
CA PHE A 362 -11.84 -1.50 10.99
C PHE A 362 -12.49 -1.39 9.60
N LYS A 363 -13.62 -0.67 9.52
CA LYS A 363 -14.13 -0.18 8.24
C LYS A 363 -13.13 0.78 7.59
N SER A 364 -13.24 0.91 6.26
CA SER A 364 -12.33 1.75 5.47
C SER A 364 -12.21 3.17 6.04
N THR A 365 -13.35 3.83 6.25
CA THR A 365 -13.42 5.22 6.69
C THR A 365 -14.67 5.48 7.54
N PHE A 366 -14.64 6.60 8.25
CA PHE A 366 -15.81 7.18 8.89
C PHE A 366 -15.73 8.71 8.89
N ASN A 367 -16.89 9.38 9.00
CA ASN A 367 -16.94 10.83 9.03
C ASN A 367 -17.92 11.32 10.13
N PRO A 368 -17.41 11.72 11.31
CA PRO A 368 -18.24 12.18 12.41
C PRO A 368 -18.95 13.51 12.15
N THR A 369 -18.49 14.28 11.15
CA THR A 369 -19.10 15.54 10.76
C THR A 369 -20.32 15.34 9.86
N TYR A 370 -20.36 14.26 9.08
CA TYR A 370 -21.47 13.97 8.17
C TYR A 370 -22.64 13.36 8.95
N PRO A 371 -23.83 14.01 8.98
CA PRO A 371 -24.97 13.49 9.73
C PRO A 371 -25.51 12.20 9.11
N CYS A 372 -25.65 11.17 9.91
CA CYS A 372 -26.23 9.90 9.50
C CYS A 372 -27.22 9.41 10.57
N GLU A 373 -28.46 9.13 10.18
CA GLU A 373 -29.51 8.69 11.10
C GLU A 373 -29.23 7.34 11.75
N SER A 374 -28.49 6.45 11.05
CA SER A 374 -28.18 5.10 11.53
C SER A 374 -26.98 5.00 12.48
N HIS A 375 -26.13 6.06 12.55
CA HIS A 375 -24.87 6.04 13.31
C HIS A 375 -24.64 7.38 14.03
N THR A 376 -25.55 7.74 14.93
CA THR A 376 -25.60 9.05 15.58
C THR A 376 -24.34 9.45 16.36
N ALA A 377 -23.57 8.49 16.87
CA ALA A 377 -22.37 8.78 17.66
C ALA A 377 -21.11 9.02 16.79
N TYR A 378 -21.05 8.46 15.57
CA TYR A 378 -19.83 8.44 14.75
C TYR A 378 -20.06 9.01 13.34
N GLY A 379 -21.23 9.56 13.07
CA GLY A 379 -21.62 10.04 11.76
C GLY A 379 -21.73 8.93 10.73
N TRP A 380 -21.26 9.20 9.51
CA TRP A 380 -21.23 8.20 8.45
C TRP A 380 -20.05 7.23 8.64
N ILE A 381 -20.30 5.95 8.38
CA ILE A 381 -19.27 4.91 8.34
C ILE A 381 -19.34 4.22 6.99
N SER A 382 -18.18 4.03 6.32
CA SER A 382 -18.11 3.28 5.08
C SER A 382 -18.69 1.88 5.25
N PRO A 383 -19.58 1.42 4.34
CA PRO A 383 -20.06 0.06 4.37
C PRO A 383 -19.01 -0.98 3.95
N TRP A 384 -17.86 -0.54 3.41
CA TRP A 384 -16.91 -1.36 2.70
C TRP A 384 -15.59 -1.60 3.44
N HIS A 385 -14.90 -2.69 3.04
CA HIS A 385 -13.49 -2.95 3.27
C HIS A 385 -12.77 -3.00 1.92
N PHE A 386 -11.47 -2.67 1.90
CA PHE A 386 -10.64 -2.67 0.68
C PHE A 386 -9.37 -3.48 0.92
N ALA A 387 -8.95 -4.26 -0.08
CA ALA A 387 -7.69 -5.00 -0.03
C ALA A 387 -6.48 -4.11 0.27
N ILE A 388 -6.44 -2.93 -0.37
CA ILE A 388 -5.37 -1.94 -0.22
C ILE A 388 -5.34 -1.27 1.16
N ASN A 389 -6.37 -1.43 1.98
CA ASN A 389 -6.43 -0.94 3.37
C ASN A 389 -6.07 -2.06 4.35
N GLU A 390 -6.58 -3.27 4.14
CA GLU A 390 -6.33 -4.42 5.01
C GLU A 390 -4.89 -4.91 4.92
N GLY A 391 -4.28 -4.82 3.72
CA GLY A 391 -2.88 -5.16 3.51
C GLY A 391 -1.95 -4.36 4.42
N PRO A 392 -1.88 -3.04 4.31
CA PRO A 392 -1.02 -2.20 5.15
C PRO A 392 -1.26 -2.38 6.65
N VAL A 393 -2.51 -2.56 7.10
CA VAL A 393 -2.81 -2.86 8.51
C VAL A 393 -2.09 -4.13 8.95
N LEU A 394 -2.30 -5.24 8.25
CA LEU A 394 -1.68 -6.53 8.57
C LEU A 394 -0.16 -6.46 8.53
N LEU A 395 0.39 -5.89 7.44
CA LEU A 395 1.81 -5.98 7.10
C LEU A 395 2.67 -5.01 7.92
N MET A 396 2.17 -3.81 8.20
CA MET A 396 2.92 -2.84 9.01
C MET A 396 2.86 -3.18 10.50
N ILE A 397 1.78 -3.80 10.99
CA ILE A 397 1.79 -4.41 12.34
C ILE A 397 2.88 -5.50 12.40
N GLU A 398 3.01 -6.35 11.37
CA GLU A 398 4.07 -7.38 11.36
C GLU A 398 5.47 -6.78 11.34
N ASN A 399 5.69 -5.77 10.51
CA ASN A 399 6.98 -5.08 10.47
C ASN A 399 7.33 -4.43 11.81
N TYR A 400 6.34 -3.89 12.53
CA TYR A 400 6.54 -3.37 13.89
C TYR A 400 6.87 -4.47 14.90
N ARG A 401 6.17 -5.64 14.83
CA ARG A 401 6.30 -6.72 15.81
C ARG A 401 7.54 -7.58 15.61
N SER A 402 7.91 -7.88 14.35
CA SER A 402 8.95 -8.86 14.06
C SER A 402 9.92 -8.48 12.94
N GLU A 403 9.61 -7.45 12.16
CA GLU A 403 10.36 -7.06 10.96
C GLU A 403 10.43 -8.19 9.89
N LEU A 404 9.48 -9.12 9.88
CA LEU A 404 9.53 -10.30 9.02
C LEU A 404 9.73 -9.94 7.55
N ILE A 405 8.88 -9.06 7.01
CA ILE A 405 8.91 -8.70 5.60
C ILE A 405 10.23 -7.99 5.26
N TRP A 406 10.67 -7.08 6.11
CA TRP A 406 11.95 -6.38 5.95
C TRP A 406 13.15 -7.34 5.99
N ARG A 407 13.14 -8.35 6.89
CA ARG A 407 14.20 -9.37 6.96
C ARG A 407 14.23 -10.29 5.74
N LEU A 408 13.08 -10.54 5.10
CA LEU A 408 13.01 -11.30 3.85
C LEU A 408 13.55 -10.45 2.70
N MET A 409 12.99 -9.26 2.51
CA MET A 409 13.29 -8.42 1.36
C MET A 409 14.71 -7.85 1.36
N CYS A 410 15.35 -7.64 2.52
CA CYS A 410 16.76 -7.22 2.54
C CYS A 410 17.73 -8.29 2.01
N LYS A 411 17.29 -9.54 1.82
CA LYS A 411 18.08 -10.62 1.21
C LYS A 411 17.88 -10.68 -0.30
N ASN A 412 16.80 -10.08 -0.80
CA ASN A 412 16.46 -10.15 -2.22
C ASN A 412 17.52 -9.39 -3.05
N PRO A 413 18.17 -10.05 -4.02
CA PRO A 413 19.25 -9.45 -4.79
C PRO A 413 18.75 -8.30 -5.69
N TYR A 414 17.54 -8.40 -6.22
CA TYR A 414 16.95 -7.39 -7.09
C TYR A 414 16.67 -6.09 -6.33
N LEU A 415 16.07 -6.21 -5.12
CA LEU A 415 15.85 -5.06 -4.26
C LEU A 415 17.16 -4.37 -3.89
N THR A 416 18.16 -5.17 -3.47
CA THR A 416 19.49 -4.66 -3.12
C THR A 416 20.14 -3.93 -4.30
N GLN A 417 20.11 -4.53 -5.49
CA GLN A 417 20.65 -3.92 -6.71
C GLN A 417 19.91 -2.63 -7.10
N GLY A 418 18.57 -2.63 -6.99
CA GLY A 418 17.76 -1.47 -7.27
C GLY A 418 18.07 -0.29 -6.35
N LEU A 419 18.18 -0.53 -5.04
CA LEU A 419 18.58 0.47 -4.06
C LEU A 419 19.99 1.04 -4.38
N GLN A 420 20.94 0.18 -4.72
CA GLN A 420 22.30 0.62 -5.10
C GLN A 420 22.28 1.47 -6.37
N ARG A 421 21.54 1.06 -7.40
CA ARG A 421 21.41 1.82 -8.67
C ARG A 421 20.67 3.15 -8.49
N ALA A 422 19.71 3.22 -7.54
CA ALA A 422 19.08 4.47 -7.12
C ALA A 422 20.01 5.39 -6.32
N GLY A 423 21.21 4.91 -5.95
CA GLY A 423 22.20 5.67 -5.19
C GLY A 423 21.98 5.66 -3.69
N PHE A 424 21.23 4.69 -3.16
CA PHE A 424 21.10 4.48 -1.72
C PHE A 424 22.39 3.95 -1.10
N SER A 425 22.61 4.34 0.14
CA SER A 425 23.69 3.82 1.01
C SER A 425 23.25 3.80 2.46
N GLY A 426 23.93 3.02 3.30
CA GLY A 426 23.63 2.88 4.72
C GLY A 426 22.58 1.82 5.05
N GLY A 427 22.00 1.89 6.22
CA GLY A 427 20.98 0.95 6.68
C GLY A 427 21.40 -0.52 6.62
N ARG A 428 20.52 -1.37 6.09
CA ARG A 428 20.79 -2.81 5.90
C ARG A 428 21.48 -3.15 4.57
N LEU A 429 21.76 -2.17 3.70
CA LEU A 429 22.58 -2.43 2.52
C LEU A 429 23.99 -2.78 2.98
N ARG A 430 24.44 -4.02 2.71
CA ARG A 430 25.83 -4.40 2.90
C ARG A 430 26.68 -3.57 1.96
N ALA A 431 27.77 -3.01 2.49
CA ALA A 431 28.79 -2.45 1.63
C ALA A 431 29.22 -3.56 0.67
N THR A 432 29.09 -3.32 -0.64
CA THR A 432 29.74 -4.17 -1.64
C THR A 432 31.22 -4.17 -1.29
N VAL A 433 31.73 -5.30 -0.81
CA VAL A 433 33.18 -5.51 -0.71
C VAL A 433 33.67 -5.46 -2.17
N PRO A 434 34.58 -4.54 -2.49
CA PRO A 434 35.09 -4.38 -3.84
C PRO A 434 35.80 -5.63 -4.35
#